data_b5b0608ed808f047b7d46b8033307f14
#
_entry.id   b5b0608ed808f047b7d46b8033307f14
#
_cell.length_a   1.000
_cell.length_b   1.000
_cell.length_c   1.000
_cell.angle_alpha   90.00
_cell.angle_beta   90.00
_cell.angle_gamma   90.00
#
_symmetry.space_group_name_H-M   'P 1'
#
loop_
_entity.id
_entity.type
_entity.pdbx_description
1 polymer ?
#
loop_
_entity_poly.entity_id
_entity_poly.type
_entity_poly.pdbx_seq_one_letter_code
_entity_poly.pdbx_strand_id
1 'polypeptide(L)'
;MAGPGGGYLSSYPRVAFLPDTFSEVNGVAHTARHLEAFARVRQIPFLSVHCGPRTERTSDGAVSILQLKRSPARIGLDANLDCDLLLMRYAKRVIAEVRGFGAELIHITGPGDMGALGAFVSWSLSLPLVISWHTSLHEYAGARLRRLLSFSGKGPSNSIGNLGEKLSIEILRQFYRRAVVTMAPNPELVDLTHSLTGRPAYLMRRGVDTELFDPSRRHRSGNAFRIGYVGRLTPEKNVRFLADLGAALLAKGYGNFEFMMVGEGSEEHWLRAHVPKATFTGVLRGATLAQAYANMDLFAFPSHTDTFGNVVLEALASAVPAVVTDKGGPKFLVEHGVTGYIAANAAEFVSSIEEILTDPIRHANMRRAARAYAARQCWDTVFESVFRAYADGVQLYAGARLHLSPSLLSSRVHGRGSSRWEES
;
A
#
# COMPACT_ATOMS: atom_id res chain seq x y z
N MET A 1 -28.02 -20.26 -24.18
CA MET A 1 -27.22 -19.32 -24.96
C MET A 1 -25.90 -19.19 -24.26
N ALA A 2 -24.84 -19.67 -24.86
CA ALA A 2 -23.47 -19.64 -24.29
C ALA A 2 -22.93 -18.24 -24.38
N GLY A 3 -22.44 -17.68 -23.24
CA GLY A 3 -21.71 -16.41 -23.18
C GLY A 3 -20.29 -16.57 -23.75
N PRO A 4 -19.72 -15.53 -24.38
CA PRO A 4 -18.37 -15.56 -24.95
C PRO A 4 -17.34 -15.30 -23.85
N GLY A 5 -16.66 -16.34 -23.39
CA GLY A 5 -15.63 -16.25 -22.34
C GLY A 5 -14.66 -17.42 -22.36
N GLY A 6 -14.33 -17.95 -23.54
CA GLY A 6 -13.29 -18.96 -23.70
C GLY A 6 -12.03 -18.36 -24.31
N GLY A 7 -10.97 -18.23 -23.53
CA GLY A 7 -9.68 -17.88 -24.07
C GLY A 7 -8.81 -17.10 -23.09
N TYR A 8 -7.86 -17.78 -22.49
CA TYR A 8 -6.69 -17.45 -21.69
C TYR A 8 -6.69 -18.16 -20.34
N LEU A 9 -6.65 -19.47 -20.35
CA LEU A 9 -6.03 -20.23 -19.27
C LEU A 9 -4.50 -20.24 -19.51
N SER A 10 -3.84 -19.09 -19.45
CA SER A 10 -2.44 -19.05 -19.11
C SER A 10 -2.39 -19.31 -17.59
N SER A 11 -1.78 -20.42 -17.19
CA SER A 11 -1.65 -20.78 -15.79
C SER A 11 -0.98 -19.60 -15.05
N TYR A 12 -1.62 -19.10 -14.00
CA TYR A 12 -1.01 -18.11 -13.12
C TYR A 12 0.35 -18.62 -12.61
N PRO A 13 1.40 -17.78 -12.58
CA PRO A 13 2.70 -18.21 -12.09
C PRO A 13 2.61 -18.61 -10.61
N ARG A 14 3.44 -19.58 -10.20
CA ARG A 14 3.55 -20.01 -8.80
C ARG A 14 4.35 -18.98 -8.01
N VAL A 15 3.68 -18.28 -7.11
CA VAL A 15 4.23 -17.12 -6.39
C VAL A 15 4.64 -17.50 -4.97
N ALA A 16 5.87 -17.13 -4.57
CA ALA A 16 6.25 -17.06 -3.16
C ALA A 16 6.17 -15.60 -2.70
N PHE A 17 5.25 -15.31 -1.78
CA PHE A 17 4.95 -13.98 -1.27
C PHE A 17 5.49 -13.79 0.15
N LEU A 18 6.36 -12.81 0.34
CA LEU A 18 6.99 -12.50 1.61
C LEU A 18 6.70 -11.05 2.04
N PRO A 19 5.52 -10.78 2.62
CA PRO A 19 5.15 -9.43 3.07
C PRO A 19 5.86 -9.06 4.37
N ASP A 20 6.27 -7.79 4.51
CA ASP A 20 6.89 -7.26 5.74
C ASP A 20 5.91 -7.23 6.92
N THR A 21 4.61 -7.04 6.64
CA THR A 21 3.53 -7.07 7.62
C THR A 21 2.36 -7.91 7.13
N PHE A 22 1.72 -8.68 8.02
CA PHE A 22 0.58 -9.54 7.70
C PHE A 22 -0.51 -9.51 8.77
N SER A 23 -0.13 -9.64 10.04
CA SER A 23 -1.06 -9.66 11.19
C SER A 23 -1.33 -8.26 11.76
N GLU A 24 -0.53 -7.29 11.41
CA GLU A 24 -0.58 -5.93 11.93
C GLU A 24 -1.80 -5.15 11.41
N VAL A 25 -2.16 -4.08 12.12
CA VAL A 25 -3.26 -3.19 11.73
C VAL A 25 -2.74 -2.04 10.88
N ASN A 26 -2.44 -2.35 9.63
CA ASN A 26 -2.01 -1.35 8.64
C ASN A 26 -2.45 -1.73 7.22
N GLY A 27 -2.34 -0.78 6.29
CA GLY A 27 -2.81 -0.97 4.91
C GLY A 27 -2.01 -1.99 4.10
N VAL A 28 -0.74 -2.25 4.45
CA VAL A 28 0.09 -3.27 3.79
C VAL A 28 -0.39 -4.67 4.18
N ALA A 29 -0.54 -4.91 5.49
CA ALA A 29 -1.06 -6.16 6.02
C ALA A 29 -2.49 -6.46 5.51
N HIS A 30 -3.34 -5.42 5.40
CA HIS A 30 -4.67 -5.55 4.82
C HIS A 30 -4.58 -6.04 3.37
N THR A 31 -3.76 -5.41 2.54
CA THR A 31 -3.55 -5.82 1.14
C THR A 31 -2.96 -7.22 1.03
N ALA A 32 -1.99 -7.57 1.90
CA ALA A 32 -1.35 -8.89 1.93
C ALA A 32 -2.37 -10.00 2.20
N ARG A 33 -3.25 -9.82 3.19
CA ARG A 33 -4.31 -10.78 3.51
C ARG A 33 -5.32 -10.95 2.37
N HIS A 34 -5.70 -9.87 1.70
CA HIS A 34 -6.60 -9.94 0.56
C HIS A 34 -5.98 -10.63 -0.66
N LEU A 35 -4.67 -10.43 -0.91
CA LEU A 35 -3.95 -11.14 -1.98
C LEU A 35 -3.90 -12.66 -1.72
N GLU A 36 -3.61 -13.05 -0.47
CA GLU A 36 -3.64 -14.47 -0.07
C GLU A 36 -5.06 -15.05 -0.19
N ALA A 37 -6.09 -14.31 0.27
CA ALA A 37 -7.48 -14.73 0.15
C ALA A 37 -7.93 -14.87 -1.31
N PHE A 38 -7.53 -13.95 -2.19
CA PHE A 38 -7.78 -14.04 -3.63
C PHE A 38 -7.16 -15.32 -4.23
N ALA A 39 -5.89 -15.60 -3.91
CA ALA A 39 -5.24 -16.82 -4.39
C ALA A 39 -5.97 -18.09 -3.87
N ARG A 40 -6.45 -18.07 -2.63
CA ARG A 40 -7.21 -19.17 -2.03
C ARG A 40 -8.55 -19.41 -2.74
N VAL A 41 -9.34 -18.34 -2.94
CA VAL A 41 -10.66 -18.43 -3.61
C VAL A 41 -10.50 -18.88 -5.07
N ARG A 42 -9.51 -18.39 -5.77
CA ARG A 42 -9.23 -18.73 -7.18
C ARG A 42 -8.44 -20.04 -7.35
N GLN A 43 -8.08 -20.72 -6.25
CA GLN A 43 -7.27 -21.94 -6.25
C GLN A 43 -5.93 -21.77 -7.01
N ILE A 44 -5.31 -20.59 -6.89
CA ILE A 44 -4.02 -20.27 -7.49
C ILE A 44 -2.91 -20.82 -6.59
N PRO A 45 -1.91 -21.56 -7.13
CA PRO A 45 -0.76 -21.99 -6.33
C PRO A 45 0.00 -20.79 -5.75
N PHE A 46 0.01 -20.69 -4.42
CA PHE A 46 0.54 -19.54 -3.70
C PHE A 46 1.24 -19.97 -2.40
N LEU A 47 2.47 -19.51 -2.19
CA LEU A 47 3.20 -19.73 -0.94
C LEU A 47 3.29 -18.40 -0.19
N SER A 48 2.56 -18.28 0.92
CA SER A 48 2.63 -17.13 1.82
C SER A 48 3.64 -17.40 2.94
N VAL A 49 4.67 -16.57 3.03
CA VAL A 49 5.68 -16.64 4.09
C VAL A 49 5.65 -15.36 4.89
N HIS A 50 5.22 -15.41 6.14
CA HIS A 50 5.08 -14.21 6.97
C HIS A 50 5.41 -14.48 8.45
N CYS A 51 5.62 -13.43 9.23
CA CYS A 51 5.84 -13.58 10.66
C CYS A 51 4.53 -13.90 11.39
N GLY A 52 4.64 -14.74 12.43
CA GLY A 52 3.51 -15.17 13.26
C GLY A 52 3.95 -15.57 14.67
N PRO A 53 3.01 -16.02 15.52
CA PRO A 53 3.30 -16.37 16.92
C PRO A 53 4.16 -17.62 17.05
N ARG A 54 4.12 -18.52 16.06
CA ARG A 54 4.85 -19.79 16.01
C ARG A 54 5.52 -19.99 14.67
N THR A 55 6.54 -20.87 14.64
CA THR A 55 7.11 -21.34 13.37
C THR A 55 6.40 -22.61 12.96
N GLU A 56 5.47 -22.51 12.02
CA GLU A 56 4.64 -23.63 11.57
C GLU A 56 4.36 -23.53 10.06
N ARG A 57 4.02 -24.67 9.47
CA ARG A 57 3.57 -24.79 8.09
C ARG A 57 2.15 -25.33 8.08
N THR A 58 1.30 -24.65 7.35
CA THR A 58 -0.08 -25.05 7.09
C THR A 58 -0.38 -24.97 5.61
N SER A 59 -1.48 -25.55 5.15
CA SER A 59 -1.96 -25.41 3.79
C SER A 59 -3.48 -25.38 3.78
N ASP A 60 -4.02 -24.59 2.85
CA ASP A 60 -5.46 -24.45 2.66
C ASP A 60 -5.73 -24.37 1.14
N GLY A 61 -6.18 -25.47 0.56
CA GLY A 61 -6.33 -25.63 -0.89
C GLY A 61 -5.00 -25.46 -1.62
N ALA A 62 -4.96 -24.55 -2.58
CA ALA A 62 -3.75 -24.24 -3.36
C ALA A 62 -2.76 -23.32 -2.63
N VAL A 63 -3.14 -22.77 -1.46
CA VAL A 63 -2.30 -21.86 -0.69
C VAL A 63 -1.52 -22.62 0.38
N SER A 64 -0.20 -22.53 0.34
CA SER A 64 0.70 -22.98 1.42
C SER A 64 1.13 -21.78 2.27
N ILE A 65 1.15 -21.94 3.58
CA ILE A 65 1.51 -20.88 4.52
C ILE A 65 2.68 -21.35 5.38
N LEU A 66 3.75 -20.57 5.41
CA LEU A 66 4.87 -20.74 6.32
C LEU A 66 4.92 -19.56 7.29
N GLN A 67 4.52 -19.75 8.52
CA GLN A 67 4.72 -18.78 9.57
C GLN A 67 6.12 -18.89 10.17
N LEU A 68 6.73 -17.73 10.48
CA LEU A 68 8.04 -17.63 11.10
C LEU A 68 7.92 -16.86 12.42
N LYS A 69 8.34 -17.48 13.53
CA LYS A 69 8.33 -16.81 14.83
C LYS A 69 9.43 -15.75 14.90
N ARG A 70 9.08 -14.50 15.21
CA ARG A 70 10.06 -13.44 15.46
C ARG A 70 10.88 -13.74 16.72
N SER A 71 12.15 -13.32 16.72
CA SER A 71 13.02 -13.43 17.89
C SER A 71 12.69 -12.36 18.94
N PRO A 72 13.19 -12.51 20.18
CA PRO A 72 13.13 -11.43 21.17
C PRO A 72 13.97 -10.20 20.78
N ALA A 73 15.00 -10.37 19.92
CA ALA A 73 15.88 -9.31 19.44
C ALA A 73 15.22 -8.51 18.29
N ARG A 74 14.06 -7.95 18.57
CA ARG A 74 13.32 -7.10 17.65
C ARG A 74 13.42 -5.63 18.05
N ILE A 75 13.55 -4.77 17.06
CA ILE A 75 13.55 -3.33 17.24
C ILE A 75 12.27 -2.80 16.63
N GLY A 76 11.43 -2.14 17.44
CA GLY A 76 10.27 -1.40 16.94
C GLY A 76 10.72 -0.21 16.10
N LEU A 77 10.46 -0.27 14.81
CA LEU A 77 10.75 0.85 13.90
C LEU A 77 9.63 1.88 13.88
N ASP A 78 8.39 1.45 14.11
CA ASP A 78 7.19 2.28 14.25
C ASP A 78 6.16 1.50 15.09
N ALA A 79 5.04 2.15 15.47
CA ALA A 79 3.96 1.54 16.27
C ALA A 79 3.44 0.20 15.72
N ASN A 80 3.61 -0.05 14.42
CA ASN A 80 3.13 -1.24 13.71
C ASN A 80 4.19 -1.88 12.77
N LEU A 81 5.48 -1.63 13.02
CA LEU A 81 6.58 -2.19 12.23
C LEU A 81 7.75 -2.57 13.13
N ASP A 82 7.89 -3.87 13.36
CA ASP A 82 9.03 -4.47 14.06
C ASP A 82 10.05 -5.01 13.04
N CYS A 83 11.33 -4.82 13.31
CA CYS A 83 12.42 -5.44 12.57
C CYS A 83 13.12 -6.49 13.45
N ASP A 84 13.15 -7.75 13.01
CA ASP A 84 13.87 -8.83 13.66
C ASP A 84 15.26 -8.99 13.03
N LEU A 85 16.30 -8.52 13.73
CA LEU A 85 17.68 -8.58 13.24
C LEU A 85 18.18 -10.04 13.00
N LEU A 86 17.53 -11.01 13.62
CA LEU A 86 17.90 -12.44 13.50
C LEU A 86 17.00 -13.21 12.52
N LEU A 87 16.15 -12.53 11.74
CA LEU A 87 15.21 -13.22 10.84
C LEU A 87 15.92 -14.05 9.77
N MET A 88 17.10 -13.64 9.36
CA MET A 88 17.95 -14.38 8.41
C MET A 88 18.31 -15.80 8.85
N ARG A 89 18.16 -16.17 10.15
CA ARG A 89 18.31 -17.56 10.65
C ARG A 89 17.39 -18.55 9.92
N TYR A 90 16.28 -18.07 9.38
CA TYR A 90 15.32 -18.89 8.62
C TYR A 90 15.67 -19.05 7.12
N ALA A 91 16.74 -18.42 6.62
CA ALA A 91 17.06 -18.41 5.19
C ALA A 91 17.12 -19.81 4.57
N LYS A 92 17.82 -20.76 5.22
CA LYS A 92 17.91 -22.16 4.73
C LYS A 92 16.53 -22.82 4.64
N ARG A 93 15.68 -22.60 5.63
CA ARG A 93 14.33 -23.16 5.68
C ARG A 93 13.44 -22.56 4.59
N VAL A 94 13.45 -21.24 4.44
CA VAL A 94 12.64 -20.54 3.42
C VAL A 94 13.12 -20.93 2.01
N ILE A 95 14.43 -21.05 1.77
CA ILE A 95 14.98 -21.55 0.50
C ILE A 95 14.44 -22.95 0.19
N ALA A 96 14.44 -23.86 1.17
CA ALA A 96 13.92 -25.22 0.99
C ALA A 96 12.41 -25.22 0.68
N GLU A 97 11.62 -24.42 1.38
CA GLU A 97 10.18 -24.30 1.17
C GLU A 97 9.85 -23.69 -0.21
N VAL A 98 10.50 -22.59 -0.60
CA VAL A 98 10.30 -21.93 -1.90
C VAL A 98 10.69 -22.86 -3.05
N ARG A 99 11.82 -23.61 -2.91
CA ARG A 99 12.24 -24.62 -3.89
C ARG A 99 11.26 -25.79 -3.96
N GLY A 100 10.85 -26.34 -2.82
CA GLY A 100 9.91 -27.47 -2.74
C GLY A 100 8.52 -27.11 -3.26
N PHE A 101 8.09 -25.86 -3.08
CA PHE A 101 6.86 -25.32 -3.65
C PHE A 101 6.97 -25.18 -5.16
N GLY A 102 8.16 -25.06 -5.74
CA GLY A 102 8.37 -24.81 -7.16
C GLY A 102 7.97 -23.39 -7.56
N ALA A 103 8.30 -22.38 -6.74
CA ALA A 103 8.01 -21.00 -7.05
C ALA A 103 8.69 -20.55 -8.35
N GLU A 104 7.98 -19.78 -9.17
CA GLU A 104 8.48 -19.17 -10.40
C GLU A 104 8.94 -17.73 -10.21
N LEU A 105 8.46 -17.08 -9.13
CA LEU A 105 8.87 -15.73 -8.72
C LEU A 105 8.71 -15.53 -7.22
N ILE A 106 9.40 -14.51 -6.72
CA ILE A 106 9.25 -14.03 -5.34
C ILE A 106 8.70 -12.60 -5.35
N HIS A 107 7.66 -12.34 -4.56
CA HIS A 107 7.12 -11.01 -4.31
C HIS A 107 7.34 -10.58 -2.87
N ILE A 108 7.92 -9.38 -2.69
CA ILE A 108 8.14 -8.72 -1.40
C ILE A 108 7.48 -7.34 -1.36
N THR A 109 7.11 -6.87 -0.17
CA THR A 109 6.36 -5.62 0.00
C THR A 109 7.20 -4.41 0.42
N GLY A 110 8.50 -4.57 0.50
CA GLY A 110 9.39 -3.47 0.89
C GLY A 110 10.77 -3.96 1.35
N PRO A 111 11.61 -3.04 1.86
CA PRO A 111 12.96 -3.35 2.31
C PRO A 111 13.05 -3.73 3.80
N GLY A 112 11.95 -4.21 4.39
CA GLY A 112 11.94 -4.71 5.77
C GLY A 112 12.75 -6.00 5.96
N ASP A 113 12.64 -6.59 7.13
CA ASP A 113 13.33 -7.85 7.45
C ASP A 113 12.86 -9.03 6.59
N MET A 114 11.55 -9.14 6.34
CA MET A 114 10.98 -10.14 5.43
C MET A 114 11.37 -9.84 3.97
N GLY A 115 11.39 -8.56 3.57
CA GLY A 115 11.84 -8.14 2.25
C GLY A 115 13.32 -8.45 2.01
N ALA A 116 14.19 -8.23 3.00
CA ALA A 116 15.60 -8.60 2.91
C ALA A 116 15.79 -10.13 2.78
N LEU A 117 15.03 -10.90 3.57
CA LEU A 117 15.02 -12.36 3.47
C LEU A 117 14.54 -12.83 2.08
N GLY A 118 13.44 -12.26 1.56
CA GLY A 118 12.90 -12.59 0.24
C GLY A 118 13.86 -12.25 -0.88
N ALA A 119 14.52 -11.10 -0.83
CA ALA A 119 15.54 -10.70 -1.81
C ALA A 119 16.75 -11.66 -1.78
N PHE A 120 17.19 -12.11 -0.60
CA PHE A 120 18.24 -13.10 -0.47
C PHE A 120 17.82 -14.46 -1.03
N VAL A 121 16.60 -14.91 -0.77
CA VAL A 121 16.07 -16.18 -1.31
C VAL A 121 15.95 -16.12 -2.84
N SER A 122 15.46 -15.01 -3.40
CA SER A 122 15.38 -14.77 -4.84
C SER A 122 16.75 -14.88 -5.48
N TRP A 123 17.76 -14.23 -4.91
CA TRP A 123 19.14 -14.32 -5.39
C TRP A 123 19.68 -15.76 -5.32
N SER A 124 19.48 -16.44 -4.17
CA SER A 124 19.99 -17.81 -3.94
C SER A 124 19.39 -18.85 -4.88
N LEU A 125 18.12 -18.67 -5.28
CA LEU A 125 17.38 -19.58 -6.17
C LEU A 125 17.39 -19.13 -7.62
N SER A 126 17.98 -17.98 -7.94
CA SER A 126 17.93 -17.35 -9.27
C SER A 126 16.49 -17.19 -9.78
N LEU A 127 15.58 -16.75 -8.91
CA LEU A 127 14.18 -16.47 -9.25
C LEU A 127 13.97 -14.96 -9.49
N PRO A 128 13.05 -14.57 -10.37
CA PRO A 128 12.68 -13.17 -10.55
C PRO A 128 12.10 -12.60 -9.26
N LEU A 129 12.49 -11.35 -8.94
CA LEU A 129 12.04 -10.60 -7.78
C LEU A 129 11.05 -9.53 -8.22
N VAL A 130 9.87 -9.51 -7.61
CA VAL A 130 8.89 -8.43 -7.71
C VAL A 130 8.86 -7.68 -6.39
N ILE A 131 8.85 -6.36 -6.43
CA ILE A 131 8.80 -5.51 -5.22
C ILE A 131 7.64 -4.55 -5.33
N SER A 132 6.73 -4.56 -4.35
CA SER A 132 5.69 -3.56 -4.24
C SER A 132 6.05 -2.46 -3.24
N TRP A 133 5.80 -1.21 -3.63
CA TRP A 133 6.01 -0.03 -2.80
C TRP A 133 4.72 0.31 -2.07
N HIS A 134 4.73 0.31 -0.76
CA HIS A 134 3.52 0.56 0.05
C HIS A 134 3.62 1.75 1.01
N THR A 135 4.81 2.24 1.29
CA THR A 135 5.05 3.28 2.31
C THR A 135 5.97 4.38 1.77
N SER A 136 5.73 5.63 2.10
CA SER A 136 6.65 6.75 1.80
C SER A 136 7.90 6.66 2.69
N LEU A 137 8.69 5.61 2.52
CA LEU A 137 9.84 5.30 3.39
C LEU A 137 10.89 6.42 3.40
N HIS A 138 11.03 7.15 2.28
CA HIS A 138 11.95 8.30 2.16
C HIS A 138 11.51 9.48 3.04
N GLU A 139 10.21 9.75 3.16
CA GLU A 139 9.68 10.80 4.04
C GLU A 139 9.85 10.40 5.51
N TYR A 140 9.63 9.12 5.85
CA TYR A 140 9.83 8.60 7.20
C TYR A 140 11.31 8.57 7.61
N ALA A 141 12.21 8.13 6.72
CA ALA A 141 13.66 8.11 7.01
C ALA A 141 14.22 9.52 7.22
N GLY A 142 13.84 10.48 6.38
CA GLY A 142 14.25 11.88 6.53
C GLY A 142 13.69 12.55 7.79
N ALA A 143 12.43 12.32 8.13
CA ALA A 143 11.81 12.87 9.34
C ALA A 143 12.43 12.28 10.62
N ARG A 144 12.72 10.98 10.61
CA ARG A 144 13.30 10.28 11.76
C ARG A 144 14.77 10.64 12.00
N LEU A 145 15.53 10.76 10.93
CA LEU A 145 16.92 11.21 11.02
C LEU A 145 16.99 12.65 11.55
N ARG A 146 16.11 13.53 11.09
CA ARG A 146 15.98 14.91 11.65
C ARG A 146 15.64 14.87 13.15
N ARG A 147 14.74 13.97 13.57
CA ARG A 147 14.35 13.85 14.99
C ARG A 147 15.46 13.28 15.86
N LEU A 148 16.23 12.30 15.39
CA LEU A 148 17.40 11.75 16.09
C LEU A 148 18.51 12.77 16.23
N LEU A 149 18.75 13.58 15.20
CA LEU A 149 19.77 14.63 15.22
C LEU A 149 19.36 15.83 16.09
N SER A 150 18.06 16.11 16.24
CA SER A 150 17.56 17.17 17.13
C SER A 150 17.76 16.85 18.62
N PHE A 151 17.82 15.56 18.99
CA PHE A 151 18.14 15.14 20.38
C PHE A 151 19.63 15.35 20.74
N SER A 152 20.53 15.55 19.79
CA SER A 152 21.97 15.74 20.04
C SER A 152 22.37 17.18 20.37
N GLY A 153 21.40 18.10 20.53
CA GLY A 153 21.68 19.48 20.98
C GLY A 153 22.41 20.38 19.98
N LYS A 154 22.81 19.86 18.83
CA LYS A 154 23.35 20.63 17.71
C LYS A 154 22.26 20.68 16.63
N GLY A 155 21.66 21.85 16.43
CA GLY A 155 20.69 22.05 15.37
C GLY A 155 21.25 21.50 14.04
N PRO A 156 20.49 20.71 13.29
CA PRO A 156 20.99 20.13 12.05
C PRO A 156 21.32 21.28 11.08
N SER A 157 22.56 21.37 10.66
CA SER A 157 22.85 22.15 9.46
C SER A 157 22.04 21.49 8.33
N ASN A 158 21.33 22.26 7.52
CA ASN A 158 20.53 21.77 6.37
C ASN A 158 21.32 20.78 5.50
N SER A 159 22.64 20.87 5.48
CA SER A 159 23.56 20.00 4.73
C SER A 159 23.56 18.53 5.22
N ILE A 160 23.52 18.29 6.54
CA ILE A 160 23.55 16.91 7.10
C ILE A 160 22.19 16.21 6.88
N GLY A 161 21.08 16.94 7.01
CA GLY A 161 19.75 16.44 6.69
C GLY A 161 19.63 16.01 5.22
N ASN A 162 20.11 16.85 4.32
CA ASN A 162 20.11 16.59 2.88
C ASN A 162 21.01 15.41 2.47
N LEU A 163 22.16 15.22 3.15
CA LEU A 163 23.04 14.08 2.89
C LEU A 163 22.41 12.76 3.33
N GLY A 164 21.76 12.73 4.50
CA GLY A 164 21.08 11.55 5.01
C GLY A 164 19.86 11.15 4.13
N GLU A 165 19.14 12.13 3.62
CA GLU A 165 18.03 11.90 2.70
C GLU A 165 18.52 11.33 1.36
N LYS A 166 19.56 11.90 0.77
CA LYS A 166 20.20 11.38 -0.45
C LYS A 166 20.72 9.95 -0.28
N LEU A 167 21.36 9.66 0.85
CA LEU A 167 21.85 8.31 1.14
C LEU A 167 20.71 7.31 1.29
N SER A 168 19.62 7.70 1.95
CA SER A 168 18.42 6.87 2.10
C SER A 168 17.76 6.56 0.76
N ILE A 169 17.64 7.55 -0.13
CA ILE A 169 17.10 7.38 -1.48
C ILE A 169 18.01 6.44 -2.29
N GLU A 170 19.33 6.58 -2.19
CA GLU A 170 20.27 5.72 -2.93
C GLU A 170 20.20 4.25 -2.45
N ILE A 171 20.10 4.01 -1.14
CA ILE A 171 19.91 2.66 -0.58
C ILE A 171 18.61 2.06 -1.09
N LEU A 172 17.52 2.82 -1.09
CA LEU A 172 16.24 2.39 -1.64
C LEU A 172 16.35 2.09 -3.15
N ARG A 173 16.99 2.99 -3.89
CA ARG A 173 17.23 2.79 -5.33
C ARG A 173 17.95 1.48 -5.60
N GLN A 174 19.03 1.19 -4.88
CA GLN A 174 19.80 -0.04 -5.04
C GLN A 174 18.99 -1.28 -4.66
N PHE A 175 18.13 -1.16 -3.65
CA PHE A 175 17.23 -2.26 -3.27
C PHE A 175 16.19 -2.55 -4.36
N TYR A 176 15.48 -1.52 -4.81
CA TYR A 176 14.40 -1.67 -5.81
C TYR A 176 14.93 -2.04 -7.22
N ARG A 177 16.17 -1.66 -7.57
CA ARG A 177 16.80 -2.07 -8.85
C ARG A 177 17.01 -3.57 -8.98
N ARG A 178 16.97 -4.32 -7.89
CA ARG A 178 17.03 -5.80 -7.93
C ARG A 178 15.73 -6.43 -8.46
N ALA A 179 14.63 -5.69 -8.43
CA ALA A 179 13.36 -6.18 -8.96
C ALA A 179 13.41 -6.27 -10.49
N VAL A 180 12.74 -7.27 -11.04
CA VAL A 180 12.44 -7.36 -12.47
C VAL A 180 11.27 -6.44 -12.82
N VAL A 181 10.31 -6.38 -11.90
CA VAL A 181 9.10 -5.55 -11.95
C VAL A 181 8.89 -4.89 -10.58
N THR A 182 8.47 -3.63 -10.60
CA THR A 182 8.05 -2.92 -9.40
C THR A 182 6.54 -2.63 -9.47
N MET A 183 5.91 -2.47 -8.31
CA MET A 183 4.51 -2.10 -8.21
C MET A 183 4.34 -0.95 -7.23
N ALA A 184 3.42 -0.02 -7.50
CA ALA A 184 3.15 1.11 -6.64
C ALA A 184 1.65 1.44 -6.58
N PRO A 185 1.14 2.04 -5.47
CA PRO A 185 -0.29 2.21 -5.24
C PRO A 185 -0.92 3.37 -6.00
N ASN A 186 -0.14 4.29 -6.56
CA ASN A 186 -0.61 5.44 -7.30
C ASN A 186 0.31 5.80 -8.47
N PRO A 187 -0.15 6.56 -9.47
CA PRO A 187 0.63 6.91 -10.66
C PRO A 187 1.95 7.63 -10.37
N GLU A 188 1.98 8.60 -9.45
CA GLU A 188 3.21 9.33 -9.09
C GLU A 188 4.30 8.41 -8.56
N LEU A 189 3.92 7.41 -7.73
CA LEU A 189 4.86 6.43 -7.21
C LEU A 189 5.26 5.39 -8.28
N VAL A 190 4.39 5.10 -9.26
CA VAL A 190 4.77 4.29 -10.44
C VAL A 190 5.86 5.00 -11.23
N ASP A 191 5.66 6.28 -11.55
CA ASP A 191 6.64 7.08 -12.29
C ASP A 191 7.95 7.24 -11.51
N LEU A 192 7.85 7.47 -10.20
CA LEU A 192 9.01 7.57 -9.32
C LEU A 192 9.80 6.25 -9.29
N THR A 193 9.14 5.11 -9.08
CA THR A 193 9.84 3.82 -9.04
C THR A 193 10.44 3.46 -10.39
N HIS A 194 9.77 3.77 -11.49
CA HIS A 194 10.32 3.60 -12.83
C HIS A 194 11.57 4.47 -13.04
N SER A 195 11.52 5.75 -12.70
CA SER A 195 12.64 6.68 -12.86
C SER A 195 13.86 6.29 -11.99
N LEU A 196 13.61 5.82 -10.76
CA LEU A 196 14.67 5.40 -9.85
C LEU A 196 15.35 4.09 -10.25
N THR A 197 14.61 3.17 -10.87
CA THR A 197 15.07 1.79 -11.10
C THR A 197 15.40 1.50 -12.55
N GLY A 198 14.77 2.21 -13.51
CA GLY A 198 14.77 1.86 -14.93
C GLY A 198 14.03 0.54 -15.21
N ARG A 199 13.22 0.04 -14.27
CA ARG A 199 12.47 -1.21 -14.40
C ARG A 199 11.01 -0.94 -14.71
N PRO A 200 10.29 -1.86 -15.37
CA PRO A 200 8.86 -1.78 -15.52
C PRO A 200 8.17 -1.61 -14.16
N ALA A 201 7.28 -0.62 -14.07
CA ALA A 201 6.53 -0.30 -12.87
C ALA A 201 5.03 -0.37 -13.16
N TYR A 202 4.29 -1.08 -12.33
CA TYR A 202 2.86 -1.33 -12.50
C TYR A 202 2.05 -0.69 -11.38
N LEU A 203 0.84 -0.29 -11.71
CA LEU A 203 -0.09 0.25 -10.75
C LEU A 203 -0.73 -0.90 -9.95
N MET A 204 -0.49 -0.94 -8.64
CA MET A 204 -1.12 -1.86 -7.71
C MET A 204 -2.06 -1.06 -6.79
N ARG A 205 -3.25 -0.75 -7.28
CA ARG A 205 -4.30 -0.10 -6.48
C ARG A 205 -4.74 -1.01 -5.33
N ARG A 206 -5.67 -0.51 -4.54
CA ARG A 206 -6.33 -1.30 -3.49
C ARG A 206 -7.81 -1.37 -3.78
N GLY A 207 -8.42 -2.47 -3.39
CA GLY A 207 -9.85 -2.66 -3.45
C GLY A 207 -10.54 -2.24 -2.16
N VAL A 208 -11.85 -2.25 -2.19
CA VAL A 208 -12.72 -2.06 -1.03
C VAL A 208 -13.79 -3.14 -0.99
N ASP A 209 -14.14 -3.54 0.23
CA ASP A 209 -15.27 -4.44 0.47
C ASP A 209 -16.58 -3.63 0.44
N THR A 210 -17.25 -3.67 -0.70
CA THR A 210 -18.50 -2.93 -0.91
C THR A 210 -19.73 -3.58 -0.28
N GLU A 211 -19.64 -4.82 0.23
CA GLU A 211 -20.68 -5.46 1.02
C GLU A 211 -20.61 -4.99 2.48
N LEU A 212 -19.37 -4.88 2.99
CA LEU A 212 -19.13 -4.34 4.32
C LEU A 212 -19.42 -2.83 4.36
N PHE A 213 -18.83 -2.05 3.46
CA PHE A 213 -19.00 -0.60 3.38
C PHE A 213 -20.17 -0.28 2.43
N ASP A 214 -21.39 -0.30 2.98
CA ASP A 214 -22.62 -0.12 2.22
C ASP A 214 -23.47 1.02 2.79
N PRO A 215 -24.02 1.91 1.95
CA PRO A 215 -24.87 3.02 2.40
C PRO A 215 -26.17 2.59 3.10
N SER A 216 -26.62 1.35 2.92
CA SER A 216 -27.80 0.80 3.62
C SER A 216 -27.60 0.69 5.14
N ARG A 217 -26.34 0.73 5.61
CA ARG A 217 -26.00 0.74 7.04
C ARG A 217 -26.25 2.10 7.72
N ARG A 218 -26.76 3.07 6.97
CA ARG A 218 -27.07 4.38 7.53
C ARG A 218 -28.21 4.31 8.52
N HIS A 219 -27.90 4.49 9.79
CA HIS A 219 -28.86 4.62 10.89
C HIS A 219 -28.54 5.90 11.66
N ARG A 220 -29.24 6.97 11.33
CA ARG A 220 -28.99 8.27 11.92
C ARG A 220 -30.28 8.99 12.28
N SER A 221 -30.34 9.53 13.48
CA SER A 221 -31.29 10.52 13.94
C SER A 221 -30.64 11.92 13.95
N GLY A 222 -31.40 12.97 13.62
CA GLY A 222 -30.91 14.35 13.60
C GLY A 222 -30.59 14.90 12.22
N ASN A 223 -30.62 16.23 12.09
CA ASN A 223 -30.53 16.97 10.83
C ASN A 223 -29.19 17.74 10.66
N ALA A 224 -28.25 17.63 11.63
CA ALA A 224 -26.98 18.31 11.52
C ALA A 224 -26.12 17.65 10.43
N PHE A 225 -25.44 18.40 9.58
CA PHE A 225 -24.57 17.87 8.54
C PHE A 225 -23.31 17.28 9.19
N ARG A 226 -23.05 15.98 8.97
CA ARG A 226 -21.96 15.28 9.66
C ARG A 226 -20.72 15.17 8.78
N ILE A 227 -19.67 15.87 9.22
CA ILE A 227 -18.34 15.82 8.60
C ILE A 227 -17.54 14.73 9.34
N GLY A 228 -17.15 13.67 8.63
CA GLY A 228 -16.41 12.55 9.19
C GLY A 228 -14.92 12.62 8.93
N TYR A 229 -14.15 12.08 9.86
CA TYR A 229 -12.74 11.75 9.72
C TYR A 229 -12.51 10.34 10.28
N VAL A 230 -11.72 9.54 9.58
CA VAL A 230 -11.29 8.21 10.03
C VAL A 230 -9.79 8.08 9.83
N GLY A 231 -9.07 7.73 10.89
CA GLY A 231 -7.62 7.54 10.83
C GLY A 231 -6.94 7.79 12.17
N ARG A 232 -5.62 7.63 12.20
CA ARG A 232 -4.81 7.99 13.36
C ARG A 232 -4.91 9.50 13.61
N LEU A 233 -5.12 9.88 14.87
CA LEU A 233 -5.17 11.29 15.28
C LEU A 233 -3.74 11.78 15.59
N THR A 234 -2.95 12.01 14.56
CA THR A 234 -1.52 12.30 14.65
C THR A 234 -1.12 13.47 13.75
N PRO A 235 -0.01 14.19 14.03
CA PRO A 235 0.39 15.37 13.26
C PRO A 235 0.59 15.12 11.77
N GLU A 236 1.14 13.95 11.38
CA GLU A 236 1.37 13.60 9.97
C GLU A 236 0.08 13.45 9.17
N LYS A 237 -1.08 13.29 9.84
CA LYS A 237 -2.40 13.26 9.22
C LYS A 237 -3.04 14.65 9.13
N ASN A 238 -2.33 15.68 9.57
CA ASN A 238 -2.79 17.07 9.56
C ASN A 238 -4.17 17.28 10.22
N VAL A 239 -4.46 16.51 11.28
CA VAL A 239 -5.80 16.48 11.91
C VAL A 239 -6.16 17.79 12.60
N ARG A 240 -5.19 18.61 13.01
CA ARG A 240 -5.45 19.93 13.60
C ARG A 240 -6.20 20.86 12.64
N PHE A 241 -5.99 20.70 11.34
CA PHE A 241 -6.72 21.43 10.31
C PHE A 241 -8.26 21.29 10.44
N LEU A 242 -8.76 20.21 11.03
CA LEU A 242 -10.21 20.04 11.24
C LEU A 242 -10.78 21.05 12.25
N ALA A 243 -9.97 21.56 13.18
CA ALA A 243 -10.37 22.65 14.06
C ALA A 243 -10.46 23.98 13.27
N ASP A 244 -9.48 24.27 12.44
CA ASP A 244 -9.48 25.47 11.58
C ASP A 244 -10.66 25.45 10.62
N LEU A 245 -10.96 24.28 10.03
CA LEU A 245 -12.12 24.05 9.18
C LEU A 245 -13.43 24.35 9.94
N GLY A 246 -13.60 23.81 11.14
CA GLY A 246 -14.79 24.05 11.96
C GLY A 246 -14.95 25.51 12.33
N ALA A 247 -13.89 26.19 12.71
CA ALA A 247 -13.87 27.62 13.00
C ALA A 247 -14.23 28.46 11.75
N ALA A 248 -13.70 28.12 10.59
CA ALA A 248 -14.00 28.80 9.32
C ALA A 248 -15.48 28.66 8.93
N LEU A 249 -16.06 27.48 9.07
CA LEU A 249 -17.49 27.25 8.79
C LEU A 249 -18.38 28.05 9.75
N LEU A 250 -18.04 28.08 11.04
CA LEU A 250 -18.78 28.89 12.03
C LEU A 250 -18.69 30.39 11.72
N ALA A 251 -17.50 30.90 11.38
CA ALA A 251 -17.29 32.31 11.04
C ALA A 251 -18.10 32.74 9.80
N LYS A 252 -18.40 31.80 8.88
CA LYS A 252 -19.28 32.04 7.73
C LYS A 252 -20.77 31.84 8.01
N GLY A 253 -21.15 31.58 9.26
CA GLY A 253 -22.53 31.43 9.69
C GLY A 253 -23.12 30.02 9.55
N TYR A 254 -22.34 29.03 9.19
CA TYR A 254 -22.79 27.63 9.14
C TYR A 254 -22.77 27.05 10.57
N GLY A 255 -23.94 26.88 11.19
CA GLY A 255 -24.05 26.37 12.55
C GLY A 255 -24.62 24.95 12.66
N ASN A 256 -25.23 24.43 11.60
CA ASN A 256 -25.88 23.12 11.61
C ASN A 256 -24.99 21.98 11.05
N PHE A 257 -23.80 21.85 11.62
CA PHE A 257 -22.90 20.73 11.34
C PHE A 257 -22.33 20.12 12.64
N GLU A 258 -21.79 18.93 12.54
CA GLU A 258 -21.07 18.24 13.60
C GLU A 258 -19.90 17.42 13.02
N PHE A 259 -18.85 17.18 13.81
CA PHE A 259 -17.75 16.31 13.44
C PHE A 259 -17.91 14.91 14.05
N MET A 260 -17.58 13.87 13.26
CA MET A 260 -17.38 12.51 13.75
C MET A 260 -15.93 12.09 13.53
N MET A 261 -15.19 11.91 14.62
CA MET A 261 -13.78 11.56 14.61
C MET A 261 -13.64 10.09 15.02
N VAL A 262 -13.18 9.24 14.08
CA VAL A 262 -12.98 7.81 14.32
C VAL A 262 -11.47 7.51 14.31
N GLY A 263 -10.97 7.00 15.44
CA GLY A 263 -9.58 6.68 15.64
C GLY A 263 -9.02 7.23 16.93
N GLU A 264 -7.74 7.01 17.16
CA GLU A 264 -6.97 7.41 18.33
C GLU A 264 -5.62 8.00 17.91
N GLY A 265 -4.97 8.76 18.78
CA GLY A 265 -3.62 9.27 18.52
C GLY A 265 -3.22 10.40 19.47
N SER A 266 -1.97 10.85 19.30
CA SER A 266 -1.35 11.86 20.16
C SER A 266 -2.07 13.23 20.14
N GLU A 267 -2.84 13.51 19.10
CA GLU A 267 -3.57 14.77 18.93
C GLU A 267 -4.98 14.75 19.52
N GLU A 268 -5.49 13.61 20.01
CA GLU A 268 -6.88 13.47 20.46
C GLU A 268 -7.25 14.48 21.57
N HIS A 269 -6.37 14.62 22.58
CA HIS A 269 -6.63 15.55 23.69
C HIS A 269 -6.76 17.01 23.20
N TRP A 270 -5.88 17.41 22.28
CA TRP A 270 -5.93 18.74 21.68
C TRP A 270 -7.20 18.93 20.84
N LEU A 271 -7.55 17.94 20.01
CA LEU A 271 -8.72 17.99 19.14
C LEU A 271 -10.04 18.09 19.94
N ARG A 272 -10.16 17.39 21.06
CA ARG A 272 -11.33 17.47 21.93
C ARG A 272 -11.57 18.89 22.47
N ALA A 273 -10.51 19.67 22.67
CA ALA A 273 -10.61 21.05 23.17
C ALA A 273 -10.87 22.06 22.02
N HIS A 274 -10.51 21.75 20.77
CA HIS A 274 -10.46 22.75 19.69
C HIS A 274 -11.43 22.46 18.53
N VAL A 275 -11.87 21.22 18.32
CA VAL A 275 -12.83 20.89 17.25
C VAL A 275 -14.26 21.10 17.77
N PRO A 276 -15.01 22.05 17.21
CA PRO A 276 -16.35 22.33 17.68
C PRO A 276 -17.32 21.20 17.36
N LYS A 277 -18.23 20.88 18.25
CA LYS A 277 -19.32 19.88 18.06
C LYS A 277 -18.78 18.51 17.56
N ALA A 278 -17.65 18.06 18.11
CA ALA A 278 -17.03 16.80 17.70
C ALA A 278 -17.40 15.62 18.62
N THR A 279 -17.76 14.50 18.01
CA THR A 279 -17.87 13.20 18.68
C THR A 279 -16.64 12.36 18.35
N PHE A 280 -15.98 11.80 19.38
CA PHE A 280 -14.81 10.93 19.26
C PHE A 280 -15.22 9.51 19.66
N THR A 281 -15.12 8.58 18.73
CA THR A 281 -15.58 7.19 18.92
C THR A 281 -14.49 6.23 19.38
N GLY A 282 -13.20 6.66 19.34
CA GLY A 282 -12.08 5.75 19.43
C GLY A 282 -11.96 4.90 18.15
N VAL A 283 -11.18 3.80 18.23
CA VAL A 283 -10.96 2.90 17.10
C VAL A 283 -12.17 2.00 16.88
N LEU A 284 -12.77 2.09 15.69
CA LEU A 284 -13.86 1.21 15.24
C LEU A 284 -13.33 0.20 14.22
N ARG A 285 -14.01 -0.96 14.07
CA ARG A 285 -13.66 -2.03 13.13
C ARG A 285 -14.90 -2.71 12.57
N GLY A 286 -14.76 -3.37 11.41
CA GLY A 286 -15.83 -4.19 10.82
C GLY A 286 -17.14 -3.43 10.66
N ALA A 287 -18.24 -4.03 11.06
CA ALA A 287 -19.59 -3.48 10.89
C ALA A 287 -19.80 -2.12 11.60
N THR A 288 -19.19 -1.91 12.77
CA THR A 288 -19.30 -0.63 13.49
C THR A 288 -18.57 0.50 12.78
N LEU A 289 -17.42 0.22 12.16
CA LEU A 289 -16.71 1.18 11.31
C LEU A 289 -17.52 1.50 10.06
N ALA A 290 -18.06 0.47 9.39
CA ALA A 290 -18.88 0.66 8.20
C ALA A 290 -20.14 1.48 8.48
N GLN A 291 -20.79 1.26 9.64
CA GLN A 291 -21.92 2.06 10.08
C GLN A 291 -21.52 3.52 10.36
N ALA A 292 -20.35 3.75 10.96
CA ALA A 292 -19.83 5.09 11.19
C ALA A 292 -19.66 5.85 9.86
N TYR A 293 -19.05 5.24 8.83
CA TYR A 293 -18.98 5.84 7.51
C TYR A 293 -20.37 6.13 6.91
N ALA A 294 -21.27 5.15 6.91
CA ALA A 294 -22.61 5.34 6.34
C ALA A 294 -23.39 6.48 7.00
N ASN A 295 -23.09 6.78 8.27
CA ASN A 295 -23.68 7.87 9.02
C ASN A 295 -23.05 9.26 8.76
N MET A 296 -21.99 9.36 7.97
CA MET A 296 -21.39 10.62 7.53
C MET A 296 -22.15 11.20 6.33
N ASP A 297 -22.12 12.51 6.18
CA ASP A 297 -22.60 13.22 5.01
C ASP A 297 -21.44 13.59 4.07
N LEU A 298 -20.26 13.85 4.66
CA LEU A 298 -19.03 14.18 3.98
C LEU A 298 -17.85 13.57 4.72
N PHE A 299 -16.84 13.15 3.99
CA PHE A 299 -15.57 12.70 4.53
C PHE A 299 -14.47 13.75 4.29
N ALA A 300 -13.93 14.32 5.37
CA ALA A 300 -12.85 15.31 5.31
C ALA A 300 -11.50 14.64 5.64
N PHE A 301 -10.58 14.60 4.68
CA PHE A 301 -9.30 13.93 4.84
C PHE A 301 -8.11 14.83 4.47
N PRO A 302 -7.61 15.64 5.42
CA PRO A 302 -6.56 16.64 5.18
C PRO A 302 -5.14 16.08 5.17
N SER A 303 -4.96 14.76 5.07
CA SER A 303 -3.65 14.11 5.10
C SER A 303 -2.84 14.41 3.84
N HIS A 304 -1.53 14.67 4.02
CA HIS A 304 -0.58 14.91 2.93
C HIS A 304 0.33 13.70 2.65
N THR A 305 0.39 12.72 3.54
CA THR A 305 1.44 11.67 3.55
C THR A 305 0.93 10.27 3.18
N ASP A 306 -0.37 10.10 2.97
CA ASP A 306 -0.92 8.79 2.61
C ASP A 306 -0.53 8.42 1.18
N THR A 307 0.00 7.23 0.99
CA THR A 307 0.38 6.72 -0.35
C THR A 307 -0.82 6.25 -1.18
N PHE A 308 -1.94 5.92 -0.52
CA PHE A 308 -3.18 5.51 -1.18
C PHE A 308 -4.42 6.16 -0.56
N GLY A 309 -4.72 5.90 0.73
CA GLY A 309 -5.90 6.42 1.41
C GLY A 309 -7.08 5.46 1.42
N ASN A 310 -6.92 4.23 1.95
CA ASN A 310 -8.02 3.25 2.05
C ASN A 310 -9.29 3.84 2.65
N VAL A 311 -9.14 4.68 3.68
CA VAL A 311 -10.25 5.34 4.38
C VAL A 311 -11.10 6.22 3.46
N VAL A 312 -10.51 6.81 2.41
CA VAL A 312 -11.23 7.57 1.38
C VAL A 312 -12.07 6.62 0.54
N LEU A 313 -11.50 5.48 0.13
CA LEU A 313 -12.22 4.50 -0.67
C LEU A 313 -13.36 3.83 0.12
N GLU A 314 -13.17 3.60 1.43
CA GLU A 314 -14.21 3.12 2.36
C GLU A 314 -15.36 4.13 2.50
N ALA A 315 -15.04 5.43 2.58
CA ALA A 315 -16.04 6.50 2.57
C ALA A 315 -16.85 6.51 1.27
N LEU A 316 -16.17 6.50 0.11
CA LEU A 316 -16.83 6.45 -1.19
C LEU A 316 -17.72 5.22 -1.37
N ALA A 317 -17.27 4.04 -0.86
CA ALA A 317 -18.06 2.81 -0.86
C ALA A 317 -19.34 2.93 -0.02
N SER A 318 -19.28 3.67 1.08
CA SER A 318 -20.43 3.99 1.94
C SER A 318 -21.31 5.12 1.35
N ALA A 319 -21.10 5.49 0.08
CA ALA A 319 -21.75 6.62 -0.59
C ALA A 319 -21.52 7.94 0.15
N VAL A 320 -20.33 8.19 0.66
CA VAL A 320 -19.92 9.43 1.32
C VAL A 320 -18.90 10.15 0.44
N PRO A 321 -19.23 11.32 -0.14
CA PRO A 321 -18.29 12.11 -0.91
C PRO A 321 -17.13 12.58 -0.04
N ALA A 322 -15.94 12.69 -0.64
CA ALA A 322 -14.72 13.01 0.08
C ALA A 322 -14.12 14.35 -0.36
N VAL A 323 -13.64 15.14 0.60
CA VAL A 323 -12.75 16.28 0.33
C VAL A 323 -11.35 15.91 0.82
N VAL A 324 -10.40 15.94 -0.09
CA VAL A 324 -9.01 15.56 0.14
C VAL A 324 -8.07 16.67 -0.31
N THR A 325 -6.81 16.63 0.13
CA THR A 325 -5.78 17.55 -0.36
C THR A 325 -5.22 17.11 -1.71
N ASP A 326 -4.57 18.01 -2.43
CA ASP A 326 -3.86 17.73 -3.68
C ASP A 326 -2.53 16.97 -3.47
N LYS A 327 -2.24 16.56 -2.23
CA LYS A 327 -1.02 15.82 -1.86
C LYS A 327 -1.29 14.35 -1.60
N GLY A 328 -0.27 13.54 -1.86
CA GLY A 328 -0.32 12.10 -1.60
C GLY A 328 -1.26 11.31 -2.52
N GLY A 329 -1.54 10.08 -2.12
CA GLY A 329 -2.36 9.14 -2.89
C GLY A 329 -3.88 9.36 -2.87
N PRO A 330 -4.48 9.95 -1.83
CA PRO A 330 -5.93 10.17 -1.75
C PRO A 330 -6.53 10.92 -2.93
N LYS A 331 -5.81 11.88 -3.53
CA LYS A 331 -6.26 12.63 -4.71
C LYS A 331 -6.57 11.76 -5.93
N PHE A 332 -5.94 10.59 -6.05
CA PHE A 332 -6.18 9.65 -7.15
C PHE A 332 -7.44 8.78 -6.96
N LEU A 333 -8.10 8.91 -5.82
CA LEU A 333 -9.36 8.22 -5.49
C LEU A 333 -10.58 9.11 -5.65
N VAL A 334 -10.39 10.42 -5.79
CA VAL A 334 -11.48 11.39 -5.90
C VAL A 334 -11.54 11.94 -7.32
N GLU A 335 -12.70 11.79 -7.96
CA GLU A 335 -13.02 12.47 -9.20
C GLU A 335 -13.56 13.87 -8.84
N HIS A 336 -12.72 14.92 -9.04
CA HIS A 336 -13.01 16.30 -8.63
C HIS A 336 -14.32 16.81 -9.20
N GLY A 337 -15.21 17.32 -8.34
CA GLY A 337 -16.55 17.79 -8.68
C GLY A 337 -17.59 16.67 -8.93
N VAL A 338 -17.18 15.38 -8.91
CA VAL A 338 -18.05 14.22 -9.18
C VAL A 338 -18.23 13.33 -7.96
N THR A 339 -17.13 12.83 -7.37
CA THR A 339 -17.20 11.98 -6.16
C THR A 339 -16.78 12.73 -4.90
N GLY A 340 -16.41 13.99 -5.04
CA GLY A 340 -15.90 14.87 -4.00
C GLY A 340 -15.00 15.95 -4.59
N TYR A 341 -14.10 16.51 -3.77
CA TYR A 341 -13.20 17.59 -4.20
C TYR A 341 -11.75 17.29 -3.81
N ILE A 342 -10.84 17.80 -4.65
CA ILE A 342 -9.40 17.85 -4.40
C ILE A 342 -9.05 19.32 -4.18
N ALA A 343 -8.56 19.67 -3.00
CA ALA A 343 -8.26 21.04 -2.60
C ALA A 343 -6.74 21.28 -2.54
N ALA A 344 -6.26 22.33 -3.20
CA ALA A 344 -4.85 22.69 -3.22
C ALA A 344 -4.40 23.43 -1.94
N ASN A 345 -5.35 24.04 -1.23
CA ASN A 345 -5.10 24.84 -0.03
C ASN A 345 -6.31 24.83 0.91
N ALA A 346 -6.13 25.42 2.10
CA ALA A 346 -7.16 25.49 3.13
C ALA A 346 -8.44 26.21 2.68
N ALA A 347 -8.31 27.28 1.91
CA ALA A 347 -9.49 28.06 1.44
C ALA A 347 -10.34 27.22 0.48
N GLU A 348 -9.71 26.52 -0.46
CA GLU A 348 -10.39 25.60 -1.37
C GLU A 348 -11.01 24.41 -0.65
N PHE A 349 -10.35 23.92 0.42
CA PHE A 349 -10.91 22.84 1.24
C PHE A 349 -12.21 23.27 1.91
N VAL A 350 -12.24 24.47 2.50
CA VAL A 350 -13.42 25.06 3.12
C VAL A 350 -14.52 25.30 2.09
N SER A 351 -14.21 25.96 0.96
CA SER A 351 -15.20 26.24 -0.10
C SER A 351 -15.80 24.98 -0.71
N SER A 352 -15.01 23.92 -0.87
CA SER A 352 -15.50 22.61 -1.34
C SER A 352 -16.53 22.00 -0.40
N ILE A 353 -16.32 22.15 0.91
CA ILE A 353 -17.30 21.69 1.90
C ILE A 353 -18.56 22.56 1.90
N GLU A 354 -18.42 23.86 1.74
CA GLU A 354 -19.56 24.80 1.61
C GLU A 354 -20.45 24.43 0.42
N GLU A 355 -19.86 24.16 -0.74
CA GLU A 355 -20.60 23.75 -1.93
C GLU A 355 -21.44 22.49 -1.70
N ILE A 356 -20.90 21.50 -0.98
CA ILE A 356 -21.63 20.26 -0.67
C ILE A 356 -22.71 20.50 0.38
N LEU A 357 -22.41 21.33 1.39
CA LEU A 357 -23.31 21.63 2.50
C LEU A 357 -24.51 22.45 2.08
N THR A 358 -24.33 23.37 1.10
CA THR A 358 -25.37 24.32 0.68
C THR A 358 -26.20 23.84 -0.51
N ASP A 359 -25.75 22.79 -1.24
CA ASP A 359 -26.45 22.24 -2.41
C ASP A 359 -26.84 20.76 -2.18
N PRO A 360 -28.05 20.48 -1.67
CA PRO A 360 -28.51 19.10 -1.44
C PRO A 360 -28.60 18.25 -2.71
N ILE A 361 -28.85 18.85 -3.88
CA ILE A 361 -28.94 18.14 -5.15
C ILE A 361 -27.55 17.67 -5.56
N ARG A 362 -26.56 18.54 -5.50
CA ARG A 362 -25.15 18.21 -5.74
C ARG A 362 -24.68 17.14 -4.78
N HIS A 363 -24.94 17.28 -3.48
CA HIS A 363 -24.60 16.28 -2.47
C HIS A 363 -25.19 14.91 -2.81
N ALA A 364 -26.48 14.83 -3.14
CA ALA A 364 -27.13 13.56 -3.51
C ALA A 364 -26.51 12.95 -4.79
N ASN A 365 -26.16 13.76 -5.78
CA ASN A 365 -25.48 13.30 -6.99
C ASN A 365 -24.08 12.77 -6.66
N MET A 366 -23.29 13.47 -5.87
CA MET A 366 -21.96 13.05 -5.44
C MET A 366 -22.01 11.75 -4.65
N ARG A 367 -22.98 11.57 -3.75
CA ARG A 367 -23.19 10.31 -3.01
C ARG A 367 -23.37 9.12 -3.94
N ARG A 368 -24.21 9.28 -4.99
CA ARG A 368 -24.43 8.20 -5.99
C ARG A 368 -23.17 7.92 -6.80
N ALA A 369 -22.48 8.97 -7.24
CA ALA A 369 -21.23 8.86 -7.99
C ALA A 369 -20.12 8.19 -7.17
N ALA A 370 -19.98 8.56 -5.88
CA ALA A 370 -19.02 7.97 -4.95
C ALA A 370 -19.22 6.44 -4.83
N ARG A 371 -20.47 6.00 -4.62
CA ARG A 371 -20.80 4.57 -4.56
C ARG A 371 -20.48 3.85 -5.87
N ALA A 372 -20.88 4.42 -7.00
CA ALA A 372 -20.64 3.86 -8.32
C ALA A 372 -19.13 3.75 -8.65
N TYR A 373 -18.34 4.74 -8.23
CA TYR A 373 -16.87 4.70 -8.35
C TYR A 373 -16.27 3.56 -7.54
N ALA A 374 -16.63 3.49 -6.25
CA ALA A 374 -16.08 2.46 -5.34
C ALA A 374 -16.47 1.05 -5.75
N ALA A 375 -17.67 0.84 -6.31
CA ALA A 375 -18.12 -0.47 -6.81
C ALA A 375 -17.23 -1.02 -7.94
N ARG A 376 -16.52 -0.15 -8.67
CA ARG A 376 -15.54 -0.55 -9.70
C ARG A 376 -14.15 -0.86 -9.14
N GLN A 377 -13.90 -0.56 -7.86
CA GLN A 377 -12.60 -0.77 -7.18
C GLN A 377 -12.63 -2.06 -6.36
N CYS A 378 -12.91 -3.20 -6.99
CA CYS A 378 -12.94 -4.48 -6.28
C CYS A 378 -11.54 -5.13 -6.23
N TRP A 379 -11.29 -5.91 -5.19
CA TRP A 379 -10.03 -6.63 -4.99
C TRP A 379 -9.70 -7.59 -6.13
N ASP A 380 -10.71 -8.23 -6.73
CA ASP A 380 -10.52 -9.17 -7.83
C ASP A 380 -9.84 -8.51 -9.04
N THR A 381 -10.36 -7.36 -9.48
CA THR A 381 -9.77 -6.59 -10.59
C THR A 381 -8.34 -6.15 -10.28
N VAL A 382 -8.08 -5.72 -9.03
CA VAL A 382 -6.74 -5.32 -8.60
C VAL A 382 -5.77 -6.50 -8.69
N PHE A 383 -6.13 -7.65 -8.13
CA PHE A 383 -5.22 -8.80 -8.08
C PHE A 383 -5.06 -9.50 -9.42
N GLU A 384 -6.05 -9.49 -10.29
CA GLU A 384 -5.86 -9.93 -11.66
C GLU A 384 -4.81 -9.10 -12.40
N SER A 385 -4.75 -7.78 -12.15
CA SER A 385 -3.69 -6.94 -12.70
C SER A 385 -2.31 -7.25 -12.09
N VAL A 386 -2.27 -7.58 -10.80
CA VAL A 386 -1.04 -8.01 -10.10
C VAL A 386 -0.50 -9.32 -10.69
N PHE A 387 -1.37 -10.31 -10.90
CA PHE A 387 -0.96 -11.59 -11.50
C PHE A 387 -0.50 -11.46 -12.95
N ARG A 388 -1.07 -10.52 -13.73
CA ARG A 388 -0.53 -10.17 -15.06
C ARG A 388 0.87 -9.60 -14.96
N ALA A 389 1.12 -8.68 -14.04
CA ALA A 389 2.47 -8.14 -13.82
C ALA A 389 3.46 -9.21 -13.32
N TYR A 390 3.00 -10.24 -12.59
CA TYR A 390 3.84 -11.40 -12.26
C TYR A 390 4.23 -12.20 -13.52
N ALA A 391 3.27 -12.47 -14.40
CA ALA A 391 3.53 -13.18 -15.65
C ALA A 391 4.55 -12.42 -16.53
N ASP A 392 4.37 -11.10 -16.67
CA ASP A 392 5.33 -10.23 -17.36
C ASP A 392 6.71 -10.28 -16.72
N GLY A 393 6.79 -10.28 -15.39
CA GLY A 393 8.02 -10.38 -14.62
C GLY A 393 8.78 -11.70 -14.90
N VAL A 394 8.06 -12.81 -14.94
CA VAL A 394 8.65 -14.14 -15.29
C VAL A 394 9.20 -14.13 -16.72
N GLN A 395 8.45 -13.60 -17.68
CA GLN A 395 8.86 -13.52 -19.08
C GLN A 395 10.08 -12.62 -19.28
N LEU A 396 10.08 -11.43 -18.67
CA LEU A 396 11.22 -10.49 -18.73
C LEU A 396 12.49 -11.10 -18.16
N TYR A 397 12.39 -11.83 -17.06
CA TYR A 397 13.53 -12.50 -16.45
C TYR A 397 14.07 -13.64 -17.31
N ALA A 398 13.20 -14.44 -17.91
CA ALA A 398 13.59 -15.52 -18.84
C ALA A 398 14.29 -14.95 -20.08
N GLY A 399 13.74 -13.90 -20.69
CA GLY A 399 14.33 -13.22 -21.84
C GLY A 399 15.72 -12.65 -21.56
N ALA A 400 15.90 -12.00 -20.40
CA ALA A 400 17.20 -11.45 -19.99
C ALA A 400 18.28 -12.55 -19.81
N ARG A 401 17.90 -13.73 -19.32
CA ARG A 401 18.83 -14.87 -19.19
C ARG A 401 19.25 -15.49 -20.54
N LEU A 402 18.34 -15.52 -21.50
CA LEU A 402 18.65 -16.02 -22.86
C LEU A 402 19.68 -15.12 -23.57
N HIS A 403 19.61 -13.81 -23.39
CA HIS A 403 20.56 -12.85 -23.95
C HIS A 403 21.96 -12.88 -23.30
N LEU A 404 22.06 -13.38 -22.06
CA LEU A 404 23.35 -13.52 -21.36
C LEU A 404 24.07 -14.85 -21.63
N SER A 405 23.40 -15.81 -22.30
CA SER A 405 23.94 -17.16 -22.56
C SER A 405 24.73 -17.38 -23.88
N PRO A 406 24.76 -16.52 -24.90
CA PRO A 406 25.43 -16.83 -26.16
C PRO A 406 26.96 -16.78 -26.13
N SER A 407 27.60 -16.16 -25.14
CA SER A 407 29.05 -15.93 -25.15
C SER A 407 29.90 -17.05 -24.55
N LEU A 408 29.32 -18.08 -23.95
CA LEU A 408 30.05 -19.20 -23.36
C LEU A 408 30.09 -20.47 -24.23
N LEU A 409 29.34 -20.52 -25.31
CA LEU A 409 29.33 -21.69 -26.25
C LEU A 409 30.24 -21.53 -27.46
N SER A 410 30.73 -20.33 -27.79
CA SER A 410 31.60 -20.08 -28.94
C SER A 410 33.10 -20.28 -28.67
N SER A 411 33.52 -20.39 -27.39
CA SER A 411 34.96 -20.55 -27.07
C SER A 411 35.47 -21.99 -26.93
N ARG A 412 34.61 -22.99 -27.17
CA ARG A 412 35.02 -24.42 -27.09
C ARG A 412 35.11 -25.17 -28.42
N VAL A 413 34.92 -24.53 -29.57
CA VAL A 413 34.92 -25.22 -30.88
C VAL A 413 36.19 -24.94 -31.71
N HIS A 414 37.11 -24.07 -31.30
CA HIS A 414 38.34 -23.80 -32.04
C HIS A 414 39.58 -24.22 -31.23
N GLY A 415 39.73 -25.50 -31.05
CA GLY A 415 40.91 -26.02 -30.37
C GLY A 415 41.13 -27.51 -30.54
N ARG A 416 40.97 -28.03 -31.77
CA ARG A 416 41.60 -29.31 -32.20
C ARG A 416 41.70 -29.33 -33.70
N GLY A 417 42.90 -29.07 -34.24
CA GLY A 417 43.22 -29.19 -35.63
C GLY A 417 44.72 -29.33 -35.86
N SER A 418 45.14 -30.59 -35.95
CA SER A 418 46.26 -31.15 -36.74
C SER A 418 47.69 -30.65 -36.47
N SER A 419 48.41 -31.43 -35.71
CA SER A 419 49.86 -31.65 -35.92
C SER A 419 50.05 -32.76 -36.92
N ARG A 420 50.47 -32.44 -38.18
CA ARG A 420 51.13 -33.39 -39.09
C ARG A 420 52.63 -33.40 -38.86
N TRP A 421 53.15 -34.57 -38.63
CA TRP A 421 54.55 -34.88 -38.74
C TRP A 421 54.86 -35.09 -40.27
N GLU A 422 55.89 -34.44 -40.79
CA GLU A 422 56.62 -34.93 -41.96
C GLU A 422 58.09 -34.80 -41.68
N GLU A 423 58.74 -35.92 -41.93
CA GLU A 423 60.20 -36.19 -41.93
C GLU A 423 60.91 -35.38 -43.00
N SER A 424 62.10 -34.90 -42.73
CA SER A 424 63.33 -35.01 -43.48
C SER A 424 64.48 -34.38 -42.69
#